data_0987067b00c0be54525c113e24875c36
#
_entry.id   0987067b00c0be54525c113e24875c36
#
_cell.length_a   1.000
_cell.length_b   1.000
_cell.length_c   1.000
_cell.angle_alpha   90.00
_cell.angle_beta   90.00
_cell.angle_gamma   90.00
#
_symmetry.space_group_name_H-M   'P 1'
#
loop_
_entity.id
_entity.type
_entity.pdbx_description
1 polymer ?
#
loop_
_entity_poly.entity_id
_entity_poly.type
_entity_poly.pdbx_seq_one_letter_code
_entity_poly.pdbx_strand_id
1 'polypeptide(L)'
;MNLNPKLQGSVLTLAPQGRIDHASAEDFSAALEPHLAECKADGVPLVLDFGGIEYISSVGLRALMLAARRVKAQNGRIAIAALTPGVKEVFEISRFNMVYKVFDNVDAAVAVVT
;
A
#
# COMPACT_ATOMS: atom_id res chain seq x y z
N MET A 1 -10.38 9.95 1.66
CA MET A 1 -10.00 9.27 0.40
C MET A 1 -10.66 7.90 0.32
N ASN A 2 -11.22 7.57 -0.82
CA ASN A 2 -11.81 6.25 -1.01
C ASN A 2 -10.72 5.26 -1.43
N LEU A 3 -10.57 4.17 -0.70
CA LEU A 3 -9.58 3.13 -1.00
C LEU A 3 -10.17 1.97 -1.79
N ASN A 4 -11.44 2.02 -2.15
CA ASN A 4 -12.11 0.98 -2.95
C ASN A 4 -11.80 -0.44 -2.46
N PRO A 5 -12.06 -0.76 -1.17
CA PRO A 5 -11.68 -2.05 -0.62
C PRO A 5 -12.40 -3.20 -1.29
N LYS A 6 -11.65 -4.27 -1.54
CA LYS A 6 -12.17 -5.48 -2.19
C LYS A 6 -11.50 -6.70 -1.59
N LEU A 7 -12.29 -7.67 -1.13
CA LEU A 7 -11.76 -8.95 -0.69
C LEU A 7 -11.48 -9.85 -1.87
N GLN A 8 -10.30 -10.46 -1.85
CA GLN A 8 -9.89 -11.45 -2.82
C GLN A 8 -9.37 -12.66 -2.04
N GLY A 9 -10.24 -13.64 -1.82
CA GLY A 9 -9.98 -14.70 -0.86
C GLY A 9 -9.91 -14.11 0.55
N SER A 10 -8.82 -14.36 1.26
CA SER A 10 -8.57 -13.82 2.60
C SER A 10 -7.83 -12.48 2.58
N VAL A 11 -7.47 -11.97 1.40
CA VAL A 11 -6.67 -10.76 1.25
C VAL A 11 -7.57 -9.57 0.92
N LEU A 12 -7.33 -8.45 1.58
CA LEU A 12 -8.03 -7.20 1.28
C LEU A 12 -7.16 -6.35 0.35
N THR A 13 -7.69 -6.02 -0.81
CA THR A 13 -7.06 -5.12 -1.77
C THR A 13 -7.61 -3.72 -1.58
N LEU A 14 -6.72 -2.74 -1.47
CA LEU A 14 -7.06 -1.32 -1.37
C LEU A 14 -6.51 -0.62 -2.61
N ALA A 15 -7.37 0.11 -3.32
CA ALA A 15 -7.02 0.74 -4.58
C ALA A 15 -7.29 2.25 -4.54
N PRO A 16 -6.41 3.03 -3.91
CA PRO A 16 -6.52 4.48 -3.95
C PRO A 16 -6.28 4.99 -5.38
N GLN A 17 -6.82 6.15 -5.70
CA GLN A 17 -6.66 6.73 -7.03
C GLN A 17 -6.27 8.20 -6.96
N GLY A 18 -5.57 8.65 -7.99
CA GLY A 18 -5.16 10.03 -8.14
C GLY A 18 -3.75 10.28 -7.66
N ARG A 19 -3.57 11.25 -6.79
CA ARG A 19 -2.26 11.71 -6.31
C ARG A 19 -2.19 11.57 -4.80
N ILE A 20 -1.06 11.10 -4.30
CA ILE A 20 -0.77 11.12 -2.86
C ILE A 20 0.32 12.18 -2.67
N ASP A 21 -0.10 13.40 -2.49
CA ASP A 21 0.77 14.56 -2.35
C ASP A 21 0.63 15.17 -0.96
N HIS A 22 1.23 16.35 -0.77
CA HIS A 22 1.19 17.03 0.51
C HIS A 22 -0.25 17.28 1.00
N ALA A 23 -1.16 17.60 0.08
CA ALA A 23 -2.55 17.90 0.43
C ALA A 23 -3.38 16.65 0.79
N SER A 24 -3.08 15.51 0.19
CA SER A 24 -3.89 14.28 0.34
C SER A 24 -3.27 13.21 1.24
N ALA A 25 -2.00 13.36 1.62
CA ALA A 25 -1.30 12.33 2.39
C ALA A 25 -1.96 12.03 3.74
N GLU A 26 -2.47 13.06 4.41
CA GLU A 26 -3.15 12.90 5.71
C GLU A 26 -4.46 12.13 5.55
N ASP A 27 -5.25 12.46 4.52
CA ASP A 27 -6.49 11.74 4.22
C ASP A 27 -6.20 10.28 3.87
N PHE A 28 -5.12 10.05 3.13
CA PHE A 28 -4.69 8.70 2.78
C PHE A 28 -4.35 7.90 4.05
N SER A 29 -3.55 8.47 4.94
CA SER A 29 -3.20 7.82 6.21
C SER A 29 -4.43 7.53 7.06
N ALA A 30 -5.36 8.47 7.16
CA ALA A 30 -6.58 8.29 7.93
C ALA A 30 -7.46 7.18 7.33
N ALA A 31 -7.54 7.11 6.00
CA ALA A 31 -8.31 6.06 5.33
C ALA A 31 -7.67 4.67 5.51
N LEU A 32 -6.35 4.59 5.58
CA LEU A 32 -5.64 3.32 5.82
C LEU A 32 -5.82 2.80 7.24
N GLU A 33 -5.96 3.68 8.21
CA GLU A 33 -5.88 3.34 9.64
C GLU A 33 -6.74 2.13 10.06
N PRO A 34 -8.05 2.07 9.74
CA PRO A 34 -8.86 0.91 10.15
C PRO A 34 -8.37 -0.41 9.54
N HIS A 35 -7.84 -0.36 8.33
CA HIS A 35 -7.33 -1.55 7.65
C HIS A 35 -5.99 -2.00 8.21
N LEU A 36 -5.14 -1.04 8.59
CA LEU A 36 -3.86 -1.36 9.23
C LEU A 36 -4.08 -2.03 10.58
N ALA A 37 -5.08 -1.59 11.33
CA ALA A 37 -5.40 -2.17 12.63
C ALA A 37 -5.73 -3.66 12.53
N GLU A 38 -6.34 -4.09 11.43
CA GLU A 38 -6.71 -5.49 11.19
C GLU A 38 -5.61 -6.30 10.50
N CYS A 39 -4.54 -5.65 10.03
CA CYS A 39 -3.43 -6.31 9.34
C CYS A 39 -2.37 -6.76 10.33
N LYS A 40 -2.62 -7.89 10.95
CA LYS A 40 -1.78 -8.47 12.00
C LYS A 40 -1.64 -9.97 11.79
N ALA A 41 -0.91 -10.68 12.66
CA ALA A 41 -0.56 -12.09 12.50
C ALA A 41 -1.76 -12.98 12.14
N ASP A 42 -2.87 -12.83 12.85
CA ASP A 42 -4.10 -13.61 12.61
C ASP A 42 -5.17 -12.78 11.91
N GLY A 43 -4.78 -11.65 11.35
CA GLY A 43 -5.70 -10.72 10.72
C GLY A 43 -5.73 -10.85 9.20
N VAL A 44 -6.09 -9.75 8.55
CA VAL A 44 -6.31 -9.70 7.10
C VAL A 44 -5.08 -9.13 6.40
N PRO A 45 -4.39 -9.91 5.54
CA PRO A 45 -3.29 -9.38 4.73
C PRO A 45 -3.81 -8.29 3.79
N LEU A 46 -2.95 -7.33 3.49
CA LEU A 46 -3.27 -6.19 2.63
C LEU A 46 -2.43 -6.18 1.35
N VAL A 47 -3.07 -5.84 0.25
CA VAL A 47 -2.40 -5.49 -1.00
C VAL A 47 -2.84 -4.08 -1.38
N LEU A 48 -1.89 -3.19 -1.58
CA LEU A 48 -2.14 -1.84 -2.08
C LEU A 48 -2.02 -1.87 -3.60
N ASP A 49 -3.13 -1.68 -4.28
CA ASP A 49 -3.18 -1.58 -5.74
C ASP A 49 -2.95 -0.11 -6.12
N PHE A 50 -1.76 0.18 -6.62
CA PHE A 50 -1.38 1.54 -7.00
C PHE A 50 -1.54 1.82 -8.50
N GLY A 51 -2.24 0.97 -9.22
CA GLY A 51 -2.48 1.16 -10.64
C GLY A 51 -3.17 2.48 -10.99
N GLY A 52 -3.93 3.03 -10.06
CA GLY A 52 -4.60 4.33 -10.22
C GLY A 52 -3.85 5.52 -9.61
N ILE A 53 -2.64 5.33 -9.07
CA ILE A 53 -1.86 6.41 -8.47
C ILE A 53 -0.91 6.99 -9.51
N GLU A 54 -1.10 8.27 -9.81
CA GLU A 54 -0.29 8.99 -10.81
C GLU A 54 0.98 9.59 -10.23
N TYR A 55 0.97 9.91 -8.94
CA TYR A 55 2.06 10.63 -8.31
C TYR A 55 2.06 10.39 -6.80
N ILE A 56 3.25 10.29 -6.23
CA ILE A 56 3.43 10.22 -4.78
C ILE A 56 4.56 11.16 -4.36
N SER A 57 4.29 11.99 -3.35
CA SER A 57 5.27 12.92 -2.79
C SER A 57 6.08 12.25 -1.68
N SER A 58 7.10 12.97 -1.18
CA SER A 58 7.88 12.51 -0.03
C SER A 58 7.00 12.33 1.22
N VAL A 59 5.98 13.17 1.39
CA VAL A 59 5.03 13.05 2.49
C VAL A 59 4.17 11.79 2.33
N GLY A 60 3.78 11.48 1.09
CA GLY A 60 3.06 10.23 0.78
C GLY A 60 3.93 9.01 1.03
N LEU A 61 5.20 9.05 0.65
CA LEU A 61 6.13 7.96 0.94
C LEU A 61 6.30 7.74 2.44
N ARG A 62 6.33 8.83 3.21
CA ARG A 62 6.40 8.72 4.67
C ARG A 62 5.17 8.01 5.23
N ALA A 63 3.99 8.33 4.72
CA ALA A 63 2.76 7.64 5.12
C ALA A 63 2.84 6.15 4.85
N LEU A 64 3.36 5.75 3.69
CA LEU A 64 3.58 4.35 3.35
C LEU A 64 4.61 3.69 4.26
N MET A 65 5.69 4.39 4.59
CA MET A 65 6.71 3.86 5.50
C MET A 65 6.13 3.57 6.88
N LEU A 66 5.33 4.49 7.43
CA LEU A 66 4.70 4.31 8.74
C LEU A 66 3.72 3.14 8.71
N ALA A 67 2.97 2.99 7.62
CA ALA A 67 2.06 1.85 7.45
C ALA A 67 2.82 0.52 7.44
N ALA A 68 3.92 0.44 6.70
CA ALA A 68 4.74 -0.77 6.65
C ALA A 68 5.33 -1.13 8.01
N ARG A 69 5.83 -0.14 8.73
CA ARG A 69 6.38 -0.34 10.09
C ARG A 69 5.34 -0.87 11.04
N ARG A 70 4.13 -0.29 11.00
CA ARG A 70 3.03 -0.73 11.85
C ARG A 70 2.65 -2.19 11.57
N VAL A 71 2.48 -2.53 10.30
CA VAL A 71 2.11 -3.89 9.90
C VAL A 71 3.19 -4.88 10.32
N LYS A 72 4.46 -4.53 10.13
CA LYS A 72 5.58 -5.37 10.55
C LYS A 72 5.58 -5.61 12.06
N ALA A 73 5.34 -4.56 12.83
CA ALA A 73 5.27 -4.64 14.30
C ALA A 73 4.12 -5.54 14.77
N GLN A 74 3.07 -5.66 13.98
CA GLN A 74 1.90 -6.51 14.25
C GLN A 74 2.04 -7.91 13.67
N ASN A 75 3.16 -8.24 13.03
CA ASN A 75 3.40 -9.49 12.32
C ASN A 75 2.38 -9.74 11.20
N GLY A 76 1.87 -8.66 10.63
CA GLY A 76 0.98 -8.70 9.47
C GLY A 76 1.75 -8.80 8.16
N ARG A 77 1.01 -8.87 7.06
CA ARG A 77 1.59 -8.92 5.72
C ARG A 77 0.94 -7.86 4.85
N ILE A 78 1.79 -7.06 4.18
CA ILE A 78 1.35 -6.02 3.27
C ILE A 78 2.29 -6.00 2.07
N ALA A 79 1.72 -5.84 0.88
CA ALA A 79 2.48 -5.69 -0.35
C ALA A 79 1.87 -4.58 -1.19
N ILE A 80 2.60 -4.14 -2.21
CA ILE A 80 2.12 -3.13 -3.14
C ILE A 80 2.26 -3.67 -4.57
N ALA A 81 1.32 -3.30 -5.43
CA ALA A 81 1.27 -3.84 -6.79
C ALA A 81 0.90 -2.78 -7.81
N ALA A 82 1.24 -3.06 -9.07
CA ALA A 82 0.80 -2.31 -10.24
C ALA A 82 1.28 -0.85 -10.23
N LEU A 83 2.48 -0.58 -9.75
CA LEU A 83 3.02 0.78 -9.77
C LEU A 83 3.04 1.34 -11.20
N THR A 84 2.53 2.57 -11.36
CA THR A 84 2.69 3.29 -12.61
C THR A 84 4.17 3.62 -12.83
N PRO A 85 4.62 3.85 -14.09
CA PRO A 85 6.05 4.07 -14.35
C PRO A 85 6.67 5.19 -13.52
N GLY A 86 5.98 6.31 -13.37
CA GLY A 86 6.50 7.45 -12.59
C GLY A 86 6.64 7.12 -11.11
N VAL A 87 5.65 6.45 -10.53
CA VAL A 87 5.68 6.04 -9.12
C VAL A 87 6.73 4.96 -8.91
N LYS A 88 6.87 4.03 -9.86
CA LYS A 88 7.88 2.99 -9.80
C LYS A 88 9.29 3.60 -9.76
N GLU A 89 9.55 4.61 -10.59
CA GLU A 89 10.82 5.31 -10.59
C GLU A 89 11.11 5.97 -9.24
N VAL A 90 10.10 6.61 -8.64
CA VAL A 90 10.24 7.20 -7.31
C VAL A 90 10.58 6.13 -6.26
N PHE A 91 9.93 4.97 -6.35
CA PHE A 91 10.22 3.85 -5.45
C PHE A 91 11.66 3.36 -5.59
N GLU A 92 12.15 3.25 -6.82
CA GLU A 92 13.52 2.80 -7.08
C GLU A 92 14.55 3.81 -6.57
N ILE A 93 14.35 5.10 -6.85
CA ILE A 93 15.24 6.17 -6.41
C ILE A 93 15.26 6.26 -4.88
N SER A 94 14.10 6.12 -4.23
CA SER A 94 13.95 6.22 -2.78
C SER A 94 14.27 4.92 -2.05
N ARG A 95 14.56 3.86 -2.79
CA ARG A 95 14.76 2.51 -2.28
C ARG A 95 13.55 1.96 -1.50
N PHE A 96 12.35 2.38 -1.87
CA PHE A 96 11.12 1.90 -1.25
C PHE A 96 10.82 0.43 -1.58
N ASN A 97 11.45 -0.10 -2.62
CA ASN A 97 11.42 -1.54 -2.90
C ASN A 97 12.10 -2.36 -1.79
N MET A 98 12.83 -1.71 -0.88
CA MET A 98 13.35 -2.35 0.33
C MET A 98 12.35 -2.29 1.50
N VAL A 99 11.37 -1.39 1.42
CA VAL A 99 10.33 -1.22 2.45
C VAL A 99 9.11 -2.09 2.14
N TYR A 100 8.72 -2.16 0.88
CA TYR A 100 7.60 -2.95 0.41
C TYR A 100 8.06 -3.97 -0.64
N LYS A 101 7.47 -5.16 -0.61
CA LYS A 101 7.54 -6.06 -1.76
C LYS A 101 6.65 -5.49 -2.85
N VAL A 102 7.21 -5.32 -4.04
CA VAL A 102 6.53 -4.72 -5.19
C VAL A 102 6.25 -5.79 -6.23
N PHE A 103 5.01 -5.85 -6.69
CA PHE A 103 4.56 -6.84 -7.68
C PHE A 103 4.02 -6.12 -8.92
N ASP A 104 4.15 -6.77 -10.07
CA ASP A 104 3.68 -6.19 -11.33
C ASP A 104 2.15 -6.07 -11.40
N ASN A 105 1.45 -6.96 -10.72
CA ASN A 105 -0.01 -6.96 -10.70
C ASN A 105 -0.54 -7.44 -9.35
N VAL A 106 -1.83 -7.17 -9.13
CA VAL A 106 -2.50 -7.49 -7.86
C VAL A 106 -2.52 -8.99 -7.60
N ASP A 107 -2.80 -9.80 -8.62
CA ASP A 107 -2.90 -11.26 -8.43
C ASP A 107 -1.59 -11.87 -7.94
N ALA A 108 -0.46 -11.39 -8.47
CA ALA A 108 0.85 -11.85 -8.02
C ALA A 108 1.10 -11.48 -6.56
N ALA A 109 0.70 -10.27 -6.15
CA ALA A 109 0.84 -9.83 -4.77
C ALA A 109 -0.06 -10.65 -3.83
N VAL A 110 -1.31 -10.88 -4.20
CA VAL A 110 -2.26 -11.68 -3.42
C VAL A 110 -1.73 -13.08 -3.17
N ALA A 111 -1.15 -13.72 -4.19
CA ALA A 111 -0.60 -15.06 -4.08
C ALA A 111 0.52 -15.15 -3.03
N VAL A 112 1.31 -14.10 -2.88
CA VAL A 112 2.45 -14.08 -1.95
C VAL A 112 2.03 -13.75 -0.52
N VAL A 113 1.08 -12.84 -0.32
CA VAL A 113 0.69 -12.43 1.04
C VAL A 113 -0.33 -13.36 1.70
N THR A 114 -0.90 -14.25 0.91
CA THR A 114 -1.90 -15.21 1.41
C THR A 114 -1.31 -16.18 2.45
#